data_d699cb4e5accc4804afa0ef44e1eb926
#
_entry.id   d699cb4e5accc4804afa0ef44e1eb926
#
_cell.length_a   1.000
_cell.length_b   1.000
_cell.length_c   1.000
_cell.angle_alpha   90.00
_cell.angle_beta   90.00
_cell.angle_gamma   90.00
#
_symmetry.space_group_name_H-M   'P 1'
#
loop_
_entity.id
_entity.type
_entity.pdbx_description
1 polymer ?
#
loop_
_entity_poly.entity_id
_entity_poly.type
_entity_poly.pdbx_seq_one_letter_code
_entity_poly.pdbx_strand_id
1 'polypeptide(L)'
;MKRIINFSFVSLVYLFLYLPIIVLILNSFNASKFGMKWGGWTLKWYESLLNNDSLMQAAWHSINIAVYSATVATIIGSLTAVALFRYRFKGKRMVNGLLFIVMMSPDIVMAISLLALFLVIGAQLGFVTLFIAHITFCLPFVVVTVYSRLKGFDVKMLEAAKDLGAGEWVILKQILLPLAMPAVVGGWLLSFTLSLDDVIISSFVTGPAYEILPLKIYSMVKVGISPEVNALATLMLVVSLVMVILSQAIAREKLSRSNSIAKL
;
A
#
# COMPACT_ATOMS: atom_id res chain seq x y z
N MET A 1 10.05 -18.38 -34.62
CA MET A 1 8.56 -18.30 -34.53
C MET A 1 8.04 -18.28 -33.11
N LYS A 2 8.29 -19.25 -32.22
CA LYS A 2 7.74 -19.26 -30.83
C LYS A 2 8.06 -17.99 -30.00
N ARG A 3 9.28 -17.43 -30.10
CA ARG A 3 9.66 -16.18 -29.39
C ARG A 3 8.86 -14.95 -29.86
N ILE A 4 8.61 -14.83 -31.16
CA ILE A 4 7.84 -13.71 -31.74
C ILE A 4 6.38 -13.83 -31.33
N ILE A 5 5.81 -15.04 -31.38
CA ILE A 5 4.41 -15.30 -30.95
C ILE A 5 4.25 -14.97 -29.46
N ASN A 6 5.18 -15.41 -28.62
CA ASN A 6 5.14 -15.09 -27.18
C ASN A 6 5.28 -13.60 -26.92
N PHE A 7 6.18 -12.90 -27.65
CA PHE A 7 6.35 -11.46 -27.51
C PHE A 7 5.09 -10.69 -27.94
N SER A 8 4.50 -11.06 -29.08
CA SER A 8 3.25 -10.44 -29.57
C SER A 8 2.09 -10.67 -28.61
N PHE A 9 1.96 -11.87 -28.05
CA PHE A 9 0.92 -12.18 -27.07
C PHE A 9 1.09 -11.36 -25.79
N VAL A 10 2.31 -11.31 -25.24
CA VAL A 10 2.62 -10.52 -24.06
C VAL A 10 2.38 -9.03 -24.31
N SER A 11 2.80 -8.50 -25.47
CA SER A 11 2.54 -7.10 -25.83
C SER A 11 1.06 -6.79 -25.95
N LEU A 12 0.27 -7.70 -26.50
CA LEU A 12 -1.19 -7.53 -26.61
C LEU A 12 -1.87 -7.52 -25.24
N VAL A 13 -1.43 -8.38 -24.33
CA VAL A 13 -1.92 -8.39 -22.94
C VAL A 13 -1.60 -7.07 -22.24
N TYR A 14 -0.36 -6.59 -22.35
CA TYR A 14 0.00 -5.28 -21.78
C TYR A 14 -0.77 -4.13 -22.41
N LEU A 15 -0.92 -4.12 -23.73
CA LEU A 15 -1.72 -3.11 -24.41
C LEU A 15 -3.16 -3.11 -23.89
N PHE A 16 -3.79 -4.27 -23.75
CA PHE A 16 -5.14 -4.40 -23.21
C PHE A 16 -5.27 -3.88 -21.78
N LEU A 17 -4.28 -4.17 -20.94
CA LEU A 17 -4.26 -3.73 -19.53
C LEU A 17 -4.02 -2.22 -19.39
N TYR A 18 -3.11 -1.65 -20.20
CA TYR A 18 -2.75 -0.24 -20.09
C TYR A 18 -3.63 0.69 -20.94
N LEU A 19 -4.35 0.17 -21.94
CA LEU A 19 -5.23 0.96 -22.79
C LEU A 19 -6.24 1.82 -22.02
N PRO A 20 -7.00 1.29 -21.02
CA PRO A 20 -7.91 2.10 -20.23
C PRO A 20 -7.20 3.23 -19.48
N ILE A 21 -6.00 2.97 -18.97
CA ILE A 21 -5.20 3.97 -18.24
C ILE A 21 -4.73 5.07 -19.20
N ILE A 22 -4.27 4.71 -20.41
CA ILE A 22 -3.87 5.67 -21.44
C ILE A 22 -5.07 6.54 -21.84
N VAL A 23 -6.24 5.93 -22.05
CA VAL A 23 -7.47 6.67 -22.37
C VAL A 23 -7.86 7.64 -21.27
N LEU A 24 -7.76 7.24 -20.00
CA LEU A 24 -8.00 8.09 -18.84
C LEU A 24 -7.03 9.27 -18.81
N ILE A 25 -5.71 9.02 -19.00
CA ILE A 25 -4.69 10.07 -19.07
C ILE A 25 -4.98 11.04 -20.22
N LEU A 26 -5.28 10.54 -21.42
CA LEU A 26 -5.60 11.40 -22.56
C LEU A 26 -6.86 12.24 -22.30
N ASN A 27 -7.91 11.63 -21.73
CA ASN A 27 -9.12 12.34 -21.39
C ASN A 27 -8.94 13.40 -20.27
N SER A 28 -7.93 13.28 -19.44
CA SER A 28 -7.59 14.30 -18.45
C SER A 28 -7.14 15.62 -19.08
N PHE A 29 -6.65 15.58 -20.32
CA PHE A 29 -6.25 16.73 -21.12
C PHE A 29 -7.30 17.15 -22.16
N ASN A 30 -8.44 16.45 -22.27
CA ASN A 30 -9.48 16.74 -23.25
C ASN A 30 -10.34 17.91 -22.78
N ALA A 31 -10.45 18.95 -23.62
CA ALA A 31 -11.27 20.14 -23.33
C ALA A 31 -12.80 19.83 -23.28
N SER A 32 -13.24 18.71 -23.86
CA SER A 32 -14.64 18.29 -23.85
C SER A 32 -15.09 17.80 -22.47
N LYS A 33 -16.20 18.34 -21.97
CA LYS A 33 -16.77 18.00 -20.64
C LYS A 33 -17.22 16.55 -20.50
N PHE A 34 -17.60 15.90 -21.58
CA PHE A 34 -18.15 14.54 -21.53
C PHE A 34 -17.25 13.45 -22.09
N GLY A 35 -16.01 13.78 -22.50
CA GLY A 35 -15.03 12.79 -22.97
C GLY A 35 -15.35 12.03 -24.27
N MET A 36 -16.58 12.18 -24.80
CA MET A 36 -17.03 11.45 -25.98
C MET A 36 -16.48 11.98 -27.31
N LYS A 37 -16.04 13.24 -27.33
CA LYS A 37 -15.40 13.87 -28.48
C LYS A 37 -14.13 14.55 -28.02
N TRP A 38 -13.11 14.54 -28.87
CA TRP A 38 -11.89 15.27 -28.61
C TRP A 38 -12.12 16.76 -28.84
N GLY A 39 -12.03 17.55 -27.76
CA GLY A 39 -12.26 19.01 -27.80
C GLY A 39 -10.99 19.85 -27.85
N GLY A 40 -9.82 19.21 -28.02
CA GLY A 40 -8.50 19.87 -27.97
C GLY A 40 -7.81 19.67 -26.62
N TRP A 41 -6.53 20.08 -26.55
CA TRP A 41 -5.71 20.00 -25.34
C TRP A 41 -6.05 21.10 -24.35
N THR A 42 -6.17 20.75 -23.06
CA THR A 42 -6.42 21.71 -21.98
C THR A 42 -5.80 21.24 -20.66
N LEU A 43 -5.40 22.17 -19.82
CA LEU A 43 -5.02 21.95 -18.42
C LEU A 43 -6.10 22.43 -17.43
N LYS A 44 -7.23 22.90 -17.96
CA LYS A 44 -8.33 23.47 -17.17
C LYS A 44 -8.78 22.57 -16.01
N TRP A 45 -8.80 21.26 -16.22
CA TRP A 45 -9.26 20.31 -15.22
C TRP A 45 -8.29 20.18 -14.05
N TYR A 46 -6.98 20.31 -14.31
CA TYR A 46 -5.95 20.35 -13.28
C TYR A 46 -6.03 21.66 -12.47
N GLU A 47 -6.29 22.78 -13.14
CA GLU A 47 -6.51 24.06 -12.48
C GLU A 47 -7.79 24.05 -11.63
N SER A 48 -8.90 23.51 -12.18
CA SER A 48 -10.16 23.30 -11.44
C SER A 48 -9.96 22.39 -10.23
N LEU A 49 -9.17 21.31 -10.38
CA LEU A 49 -8.83 20.39 -9.31
C LEU A 49 -8.09 21.07 -8.16
N LEU A 50 -7.08 21.88 -8.47
CA LEU A 50 -6.28 22.62 -7.47
C LEU A 50 -7.10 23.66 -6.71
N ASN A 51 -8.15 24.20 -7.33
CA ASN A 51 -9.07 25.14 -6.73
C ASN A 51 -10.28 24.48 -6.04
N ASN A 52 -10.35 23.16 -6.03
CA ASN A 52 -11.42 22.41 -5.38
C ASN A 52 -10.99 21.97 -3.98
N ASP A 53 -11.28 22.79 -2.98
CA ASP A 53 -10.90 22.54 -1.58
C ASP A 53 -11.35 21.18 -1.06
N SER A 54 -12.55 20.72 -1.45
CA SER A 54 -13.09 19.43 -1.02
C SER A 54 -12.29 18.25 -1.57
N LEU A 55 -11.86 18.31 -2.82
CA LEU A 55 -11.02 17.29 -3.44
C LEU A 55 -9.61 17.30 -2.86
N MET A 56 -9.03 18.50 -2.66
CA MET A 56 -7.70 18.63 -2.06
C MET A 56 -7.68 18.14 -0.61
N GLN A 57 -8.73 18.43 0.16
CA GLN A 57 -8.87 17.91 1.52
C GLN A 57 -8.99 16.39 1.53
N ALA A 58 -9.82 15.80 0.66
CA ALA A 58 -9.96 14.35 0.54
C ALA A 58 -8.64 13.68 0.12
N ALA A 59 -7.88 14.29 -0.80
CA ALA A 59 -6.56 13.82 -1.20
C ALA A 59 -5.57 13.85 -0.03
N TRP A 60 -5.54 14.94 0.74
CA TRP A 60 -4.71 15.06 1.93
C TRP A 60 -5.07 14.04 3.00
N HIS A 61 -6.37 13.81 3.23
CA HIS A 61 -6.84 12.78 4.14
C HIS A 61 -6.36 11.38 3.72
N SER A 62 -6.46 11.05 2.43
CA SER A 62 -5.99 9.77 1.90
C SER A 62 -4.49 9.55 2.09
N ILE A 63 -3.68 10.56 1.77
CA ILE A 63 -2.23 10.47 1.95
C ILE A 63 -1.88 10.29 3.43
N ASN A 64 -2.49 11.06 4.31
CA ASN A 64 -2.24 10.97 5.75
C ASN A 64 -2.59 9.59 6.30
N ILE A 65 -3.79 9.09 5.99
CA ILE A 65 -4.22 7.75 6.41
C ILE A 65 -3.25 6.69 5.88
N ALA A 66 -2.92 6.74 4.59
CA ALA A 66 -2.04 5.75 3.98
C ALA A 66 -0.64 5.75 4.61
N VAL A 67 -0.04 6.93 4.82
CA VAL A 67 1.29 7.06 5.44
C VAL A 67 1.28 6.57 6.88
N TYR A 68 0.32 7.02 7.69
CA TYR A 68 0.26 6.64 9.11
C TYR A 68 -0.05 5.16 9.28
N SER A 69 -1.05 4.64 8.57
CA SER A 69 -1.43 3.22 8.66
C SER A 69 -0.33 2.30 8.16
N ALA A 70 0.29 2.62 7.00
CA ALA A 70 1.41 1.85 6.48
C ALA A 70 2.60 1.86 7.43
N THR A 71 2.90 3.01 8.06
CA THR A 71 4.02 3.12 8.99
C THR A 71 3.80 2.27 10.24
N VAL A 72 2.64 2.38 10.87
CA VAL A 72 2.33 1.61 12.07
C VAL A 72 2.19 0.12 11.75
N ALA A 73 1.51 -0.24 10.66
CA ALA A 73 1.41 -1.63 10.20
C ALA A 73 2.79 -2.23 9.91
N THR A 74 3.71 -1.44 9.34
CA THR A 74 5.08 -1.90 9.05
C THR A 74 5.89 -2.11 10.31
N ILE A 75 5.78 -1.22 11.29
CA ILE A 75 6.47 -1.40 12.58
C ILE A 75 5.96 -2.65 13.28
N ILE A 76 4.65 -2.77 13.48
CA ILE A 76 4.05 -3.92 14.18
C ILE A 76 4.27 -5.20 13.39
N GLY A 77 4.05 -5.17 12.08
CA GLY A 77 4.19 -6.33 11.19
C GLY A 77 5.63 -6.84 11.11
N SER A 78 6.61 -5.95 11.07
CA SER A 78 8.03 -6.32 11.06
C SER A 78 8.46 -6.95 12.39
N LEU A 79 8.03 -6.40 13.52
CA LEU A 79 8.27 -6.99 14.84
C LEU A 79 7.60 -8.35 14.99
N THR A 80 6.35 -8.48 14.50
CA THR A 80 5.63 -9.75 14.48
C THR A 80 6.35 -10.78 13.60
N ALA A 81 6.82 -10.39 12.42
CA ALA A 81 7.58 -11.26 11.53
C ALA A 81 8.88 -11.77 12.18
N VAL A 82 9.62 -10.88 12.86
CA VAL A 82 10.82 -11.26 13.62
C VAL A 82 10.47 -12.21 14.76
N ALA A 83 9.40 -11.94 15.52
CA ALA A 83 8.94 -12.81 16.60
C ALA A 83 8.56 -14.20 16.08
N LEU A 84 7.82 -14.26 14.98
CA LEU A 84 7.45 -15.52 14.33
C LEU A 84 8.66 -16.28 13.75
N PHE A 85 9.67 -15.59 13.27
CA PHE A 85 10.89 -16.20 12.74
C PHE A 85 11.75 -16.78 13.87
N ARG A 86 12.04 -15.95 14.88
CA ARG A 86 13.06 -16.23 15.88
C ARG A 86 12.58 -17.08 17.05
N TYR A 87 11.35 -16.85 17.53
CA TYR A 87 10.89 -17.44 18.79
C TYR A 87 9.92 -18.61 18.59
N ARG A 88 9.99 -19.55 19.54
CA ARG A 88 9.00 -20.61 19.72
C ARG A 88 8.16 -20.24 20.92
N PHE A 89 6.89 -19.89 20.74
CA PHE A 89 5.97 -19.49 21.82
C PHE A 89 4.62 -20.17 21.66
N LYS A 90 3.91 -20.31 22.80
CA LYS A 90 2.51 -20.79 22.81
C LYS A 90 1.65 -19.73 22.10
N GLY A 91 0.83 -20.16 21.12
CA GLY A 91 0.01 -19.24 20.32
C GLY A 91 0.59 -18.88 18.95
N LYS A 92 1.83 -19.24 18.61
CA LYS A 92 2.40 -18.98 17.26
C LYS A 92 1.50 -19.50 16.12
N ARG A 93 0.89 -20.71 16.32
CA ARG A 93 -0.05 -21.28 15.34
C ARG A 93 -1.31 -20.42 15.22
N MET A 94 -1.81 -19.89 16.33
CA MET A 94 -2.98 -19.00 16.35
C MET A 94 -2.68 -17.69 15.62
N VAL A 95 -1.53 -17.04 15.89
CA VAL A 95 -1.14 -15.81 15.18
C VAL A 95 -1.05 -16.06 13.67
N ASN A 96 -0.39 -17.13 13.24
CA ASN A 96 -0.33 -17.50 11.82
C ASN A 96 -1.72 -17.74 11.22
N GLY A 97 -2.61 -18.41 11.96
CA GLY A 97 -3.99 -18.65 11.55
C GLY A 97 -4.78 -17.34 11.39
N LEU A 98 -4.66 -16.42 12.34
CA LEU A 98 -5.32 -15.10 12.28
C LEU A 98 -4.82 -14.26 11.09
N LEU A 99 -3.51 -14.22 10.86
CA LEU A 99 -2.94 -13.54 9.70
C LEU A 99 -3.51 -14.11 8.38
N PHE A 100 -3.59 -15.44 8.29
CA PHE A 100 -4.14 -16.09 7.12
C PHE A 100 -5.64 -15.82 6.94
N ILE A 101 -6.44 -15.84 8.02
CA ILE A 101 -7.87 -15.54 8.00
C ILE A 101 -8.08 -14.12 7.48
N VAL A 102 -7.35 -13.12 8.00
CA VAL A 102 -7.48 -11.72 7.55
C VAL A 102 -7.15 -11.58 6.06
N MET A 103 -6.07 -12.22 5.58
CA MET A 103 -5.66 -12.16 4.17
C MET A 103 -6.66 -12.83 3.22
N MET A 104 -7.34 -13.88 3.68
CA MET A 104 -8.30 -14.62 2.85
C MET A 104 -9.75 -14.13 3.01
N SER A 105 -9.98 -13.23 3.98
CA SER A 105 -11.31 -12.67 4.22
C SER A 105 -11.69 -11.72 3.08
N PRO A 106 -12.92 -11.80 2.56
CA PRO A 106 -13.44 -10.78 1.66
C PRO A 106 -13.47 -9.40 2.37
N ASP A 107 -13.03 -8.35 1.66
CA ASP A 107 -12.93 -7.00 2.23
C ASP A 107 -14.25 -6.51 2.84
N ILE A 108 -15.39 -6.83 2.20
CA ILE A 108 -16.72 -6.47 2.70
C ILE A 108 -17.03 -7.12 4.05
N VAL A 109 -16.60 -8.37 4.28
CA VAL A 109 -16.82 -9.07 5.55
C VAL A 109 -15.99 -8.42 6.64
N MET A 110 -14.75 -8.08 6.34
CA MET A 110 -13.87 -7.38 7.27
C MET A 110 -14.40 -5.97 7.59
N ALA A 111 -14.87 -5.24 6.58
CA ALA A 111 -15.46 -3.92 6.74
C ALA A 111 -16.67 -3.91 7.68
N ILE A 112 -17.62 -4.84 7.45
CA ILE A 112 -18.82 -4.99 8.29
C ILE A 112 -18.44 -5.43 9.71
N SER A 113 -17.48 -6.33 9.86
CA SER A 113 -17.03 -6.80 11.17
C SER A 113 -16.37 -5.68 11.98
N LEU A 114 -15.54 -4.86 11.34
CA LEU A 114 -14.92 -3.70 11.98
C LEU A 114 -15.95 -2.64 12.33
N LEU A 115 -16.89 -2.34 11.44
CA LEU A 115 -18.00 -1.43 11.73
C LEU A 115 -18.78 -1.90 12.95
N ALA A 116 -19.19 -3.17 12.97
CA ALA A 116 -19.92 -3.75 14.09
C ALA A 116 -19.13 -3.63 15.41
N LEU A 117 -17.82 -3.93 15.36
CA LEU A 117 -16.94 -3.77 16.52
C LEU A 117 -16.92 -2.32 17.00
N PHE A 118 -16.72 -1.35 16.10
CA PHE A 118 -16.66 0.07 16.47
C PHE A 118 -17.98 0.57 17.05
N LEU A 119 -19.11 0.12 16.53
CA LEU A 119 -20.44 0.46 17.07
C LEU A 119 -20.65 -0.13 18.47
N VAL A 120 -20.26 -1.39 18.69
CA VAL A 120 -20.40 -2.06 20.02
C VAL A 120 -19.58 -1.35 21.09
N ILE A 121 -18.36 -0.88 20.76
CA ILE A 121 -17.52 -0.15 21.71
C ILE A 121 -17.85 1.35 21.80
N GLY A 122 -18.84 1.83 21.04
CA GLY A 122 -19.26 3.23 21.03
C GLY A 122 -18.25 4.18 20.39
N ALA A 123 -17.37 3.68 19.51
CA ALA A 123 -16.39 4.52 18.82
C ALA A 123 -17.06 5.40 17.77
N GLN A 124 -16.74 6.69 17.78
CA GLN A 124 -17.17 7.60 16.71
C GLN A 124 -16.40 7.30 15.42
N LEU A 125 -17.15 7.10 14.32
CA LEU A 125 -16.56 6.86 13.02
C LEU A 125 -15.83 8.12 12.50
N GLY A 126 -14.63 7.93 11.97
CA GLY A 126 -13.78 9.01 11.47
C GLY A 126 -12.34 8.58 11.30
N PHE A 127 -11.39 9.49 11.51
CA PHE A 127 -9.96 9.23 11.34
C PHE A 127 -9.48 8.01 12.15
N VAL A 128 -9.85 7.91 13.43
CA VAL A 128 -9.30 6.85 14.33
C VAL A 128 -9.80 5.47 13.91
N THR A 129 -11.08 5.32 13.60
CA THR A 129 -11.66 4.05 13.15
C THR A 129 -11.09 3.62 11.81
N LEU A 130 -10.94 4.57 10.89
CA LEU A 130 -10.32 4.34 9.59
C LEU A 130 -8.83 3.94 9.76
N PHE A 131 -8.09 4.62 10.61
CA PHE A 131 -6.68 4.34 10.91
C PHE A 131 -6.47 2.93 11.45
N ILE A 132 -7.27 2.53 12.45
CA ILE A 132 -7.20 1.18 13.04
C ILE A 132 -7.59 0.12 12.01
N ALA A 133 -8.63 0.37 11.21
CA ALA A 133 -9.07 -0.55 10.17
C ALA A 133 -7.99 -0.79 9.13
N HIS A 134 -7.33 0.27 8.64
CA HIS A 134 -6.26 0.17 7.67
C HIS A 134 -5.00 -0.51 8.23
N ILE A 135 -4.65 -0.26 9.50
CA ILE A 135 -3.57 -1.01 10.15
C ILE A 135 -3.91 -2.50 10.17
N THR A 136 -5.12 -2.86 10.60
CA THR A 136 -5.58 -4.26 10.70
C THR A 136 -5.53 -4.96 9.34
N PHE A 137 -5.97 -4.28 8.30
CA PHE A 137 -5.96 -4.77 6.92
C PHE A 137 -4.54 -4.94 6.37
N CYS A 138 -3.67 -3.96 6.56
CA CYS A 138 -2.32 -3.95 5.99
C CYS A 138 -1.33 -4.87 6.72
N LEU A 139 -1.53 -5.08 8.01
CA LEU A 139 -0.58 -5.79 8.89
C LEU A 139 -0.19 -7.20 8.40
N PRO A 140 -1.10 -8.09 7.98
CA PRO A 140 -0.75 -9.42 7.51
C PRO A 140 0.19 -9.40 6.30
N PHE A 141 -0.01 -8.46 5.37
CA PHE A 141 0.81 -8.34 4.16
C PHE A 141 2.26 -7.96 4.50
N VAL A 142 2.44 -7.05 5.47
CA VAL A 142 3.77 -6.71 5.98
C VAL A 142 4.42 -7.93 6.65
N VAL A 143 3.69 -8.60 7.55
CA VAL A 143 4.21 -9.78 8.25
C VAL A 143 4.70 -10.84 7.27
N VAL A 144 3.89 -11.18 6.28
CA VAL A 144 4.25 -12.19 5.28
C VAL A 144 5.45 -11.76 4.45
N THR A 145 5.50 -10.51 4.02
CA THR A 145 6.61 -9.97 3.20
C THR A 145 7.93 -10.03 3.97
N VAL A 146 7.95 -9.54 5.20
CA VAL A 146 9.16 -9.50 6.04
C VAL A 146 9.55 -10.91 6.51
N TYR A 147 8.58 -11.73 6.91
CA TYR A 147 8.82 -13.12 7.33
C TYR A 147 9.40 -13.99 6.21
N SER A 148 8.89 -13.84 4.99
CA SER A 148 9.41 -14.55 3.82
C SER A 148 10.87 -14.20 3.55
N ARG A 149 11.24 -12.96 3.75
CA ARG A 149 12.64 -12.51 3.63
C ARG A 149 13.51 -13.12 4.72
N LEU A 150 13.05 -13.11 5.97
CA LEU A 150 13.79 -13.66 7.11
C LEU A 150 14.00 -15.18 6.99
N LYS A 151 13.05 -15.94 6.44
CA LYS A 151 13.20 -17.39 6.19
C LYS A 151 14.35 -17.74 5.24
N GLY A 152 14.80 -16.82 4.41
CA GLY A 152 15.94 -17.02 3.51
C GLY A 152 17.30 -16.88 4.19
N PHE A 153 17.37 -16.57 5.50
CA PHE A 153 18.63 -16.41 6.22
C PHE A 153 19.06 -17.66 6.96
N ASP A 154 20.38 -17.88 6.99
CA ASP A 154 20.97 -18.96 7.78
C ASP A 154 20.91 -18.61 9.27
N VAL A 155 20.21 -19.44 10.03
CA VAL A 155 20.07 -19.31 11.49
C VAL A 155 21.41 -19.39 12.20
N LYS A 156 22.41 -20.09 11.63
CA LYS A 156 23.75 -20.21 12.18
C LYS A 156 24.45 -18.86 12.36
N MET A 157 24.14 -17.87 11.52
CA MET A 157 24.65 -16.49 11.68
C MET A 157 24.19 -15.87 13.01
N LEU A 158 22.96 -16.16 13.45
CA LEU A 158 22.42 -15.67 14.71
C LEU A 158 23.05 -16.41 15.92
N GLU A 159 23.37 -17.70 15.76
CA GLU A 159 24.06 -18.51 16.76
C GLU A 159 25.49 -17.99 16.95
N ALA A 160 26.23 -17.80 15.85
CA ALA A 160 27.57 -17.21 15.90
C ALA A 160 27.62 -15.82 16.55
N ALA A 161 26.62 -14.97 16.27
CA ALA A 161 26.52 -13.67 16.93
C ALA A 161 26.29 -13.79 18.45
N LYS A 162 25.51 -14.80 18.89
CA LYS A 162 25.31 -15.09 20.32
C LYS A 162 26.59 -15.59 20.99
N ASP A 163 27.32 -16.46 20.31
CA ASP A 163 28.59 -17.00 20.81
C ASP A 163 29.63 -15.88 21.02
N LEU A 164 29.53 -14.82 20.20
CA LEU A 164 30.32 -13.58 20.35
C LEU A 164 29.76 -12.61 21.42
N GLY A 165 28.74 -13.01 22.17
CA GLY A 165 28.15 -12.21 23.26
C GLY A 165 27.11 -11.19 22.83
N ALA A 166 26.61 -11.24 21.58
CA ALA A 166 25.59 -10.32 21.12
C ALA A 166 24.25 -10.57 21.84
N GLY A 167 23.74 -9.55 22.52
CA GLY A 167 22.42 -9.55 23.13
C GLY A 167 21.30 -9.50 22.08
N GLU A 168 20.05 -9.82 22.50
CA GLU A 168 18.88 -9.89 21.62
C GLU A 168 18.63 -8.58 20.87
N TRP A 169 18.82 -7.44 21.54
CA TRP A 169 18.64 -6.12 20.94
C TRP A 169 19.68 -5.81 19.85
N VAL A 170 20.93 -6.23 20.09
CA VAL A 170 22.04 -6.09 19.13
C VAL A 170 21.73 -6.92 17.88
N ILE A 171 21.32 -8.17 18.05
CA ILE A 171 20.94 -9.05 16.96
C ILE A 171 19.77 -8.47 16.16
N LEU A 172 18.75 -7.95 16.83
CA LEU A 172 17.60 -7.33 16.16
C LEU A 172 18.05 -6.11 15.33
N LYS A 173 18.75 -5.16 15.97
CA LYS A 173 19.05 -3.87 15.37
C LYS A 173 20.20 -3.91 14.34
N GLN A 174 21.21 -4.74 14.59
CA GLN A 174 22.43 -4.76 13.77
C GLN A 174 22.45 -5.90 12.74
N ILE A 175 21.65 -6.95 12.91
CA ILE A 175 21.65 -8.10 12.01
C ILE A 175 20.29 -8.24 11.32
N LEU A 176 19.23 -8.53 12.07
CA LEU A 176 17.92 -8.89 11.49
C LEU A 176 17.28 -7.71 10.75
N LEU A 177 17.23 -6.53 11.38
CA LEU A 177 16.59 -5.36 10.80
C LEU A 177 17.27 -4.86 9.52
N PRO A 178 18.61 -4.71 9.46
CA PRO A 178 19.28 -4.33 8.22
C PRO A 178 19.10 -5.34 7.08
N LEU A 179 19.15 -6.63 7.39
CA LEU A 179 18.95 -7.70 6.41
C LEU A 179 17.50 -7.78 5.91
N ALA A 180 16.53 -7.48 6.76
CA ALA A 180 15.12 -7.42 6.41
C ALA A 180 14.69 -6.10 5.76
N MET A 181 15.53 -5.04 5.82
CA MET A 181 15.16 -3.69 5.42
C MET A 181 14.57 -3.59 4.01
N PRO A 182 15.06 -4.29 2.97
CA PRO A 182 14.41 -4.27 1.66
C PRO A 182 12.98 -4.79 1.69
N ALA A 183 12.70 -5.80 2.50
CA ALA A 183 11.34 -6.34 2.68
C ALA A 183 10.47 -5.46 3.57
N VAL A 184 11.06 -4.79 4.56
CA VAL A 184 10.37 -3.79 5.39
C VAL A 184 9.90 -2.62 4.54
N VAL A 185 10.77 -2.09 3.67
CA VAL A 185 10.42 -1.02 2.72
C VAL A 185 9.36 -1.50 1.71
N GLY A 186 9.52 -2.71 1.17
CA GLY A 186 8.53 -3.32 0.29
C GLY A 186 7.17 -3.52 0.96
N GLY A 187 7.15 -3.96 2.22
CA GLY A 187 5.95 -4.10 3.04
C GLY A 187 5.27 -2.77 3.33
N TRP A 188 6.06 -1.72 3.61
CA TRP A 188 5.53 -0.37 3.78
C TRP A 188 4.85 0.15 2.52
N LEU A 189 5.49 -0.03 1.36
CA LEU A 189 4.92 0.40 0.09
C LEU A 189 3.65 -0.36 -0.28
N LEU A 190 3.65 -1.67 -0.08
CA LEU A 190 2.48 -2.48 -0.30
C LEU A 190 1.33 -2.00 0.58
N SER A 191 1.59 -1.76 1.87
CA SER A 191 0.60 -1.24 2.81
C SER A 191 0.13 0.16 2.44
N PHE A 192 1.04 1.03 2.01
CA PHE A 192 0.70 2.38 1.54
C PHE A 192 -0.24 2.32 0.34
N THR A 193 0.07 1.48 -0.65
CA THR A 193 -0.77 1.33 -1.85
C THR A 193 -2.13 0.74 -1.50
N LEU A 194 -2.17 -0.34 -0.70
CA LEU A 194 -3.41 -0.96 -0.25
C LEU A 194 -4.32 0.01 0.52
N SER A 195 -3.72 0.85 1.38
CA SER A 195 -4.46 1.85 2.14
C SER A 195 -4.93 3.03 1.29
N LEU A 196 -4.16 3.38 0.23
CA LEU A 196 -4.46 4.52 -0.62
C LEU A 196 -5.63 4.27 -1.57
N ASP A 197 -5.79 3.04 -2.05
CA ASP A 197 -6.81 2.68 -3.03
C ASP A 197 -8.05 1.98 -2.42
N ASP A 198 -8.06 1.77 -1.09
CA ASP A 198 -9.19 1.13 -0.42
C ASP A 198 -10.46 1.99 -0.49
N VAL A 199 -11.51 1.38 -1.00
CA VAL A 199 -12.86 1.94 -1.07
C VAL A 199 -13.79 1.19 -0.13
N ILE A 200 -13.64 -0.14 -0.04
CA ILE A 200 -14.62 -1.01 0.59
C ILE A 200 -14.59 -0.81 2.11
N ILE A 201 -13.46 -1.03 2.76
CA ILE A 201 -13.34 -0.89 4.21
C ILE A 201 -13.63 0.55 4.62
N SER A 202 -13.05 1.50 3.88
CA SER A 202 -13.24 2.93 4.13
C SER A 202 -14.70 3.36 4.08
N SER A 203 -15.50 2.81 3.16
CA SER A 203 -16.93 3.19 3.03
C SER A 203 -17.75 2.87 4.27
N PHE A 204 -17.32 1.92 5.09
CA PHE A 204 -18.04 1.51 6.31
C PHE A 204 -17.52 2.22 7.57
N VAL A 205 -16.25 2.56 7.63
CA VAL A 205 -15.61 2.98 8.89
C VAL A 205 -15.12 4.44 8.93
N THR A 206 -15.20 5.18 7.79
CA THR A 206 -14.68 6.55 7.73
C THR A 206 -15.56 7.59 8.43
N GLY A 207 -16.87 7.39 8.47
CA GLY A 207 -17.82 8.39 8.96
C GLY A 207 -17.92 9.65 8.07
N PRO A 208 -18.88 10.54 8.36
CA PRO A 208 -19.19 11.68 7.49
C PRO A 208 -18.15 12.82 7.53
N ALA A 209 -17.37 12.90 8.60
CA ALA A 209 -16.45 14.03 8.84
C ALA A 209 -15.05 13.82 8.24
N TYR A 210 -14.72 12.62 7.77
CA TYR A 210 -13.38 12.29 7.28
C TYR A 210 -13.43 11.58 5.94
N GLU A 211 -13.85 12.30 4.90
CA GLU A 211 -13.93 11.74 3.55
C GLU A 211 -12.52 11.59 2.95
N ILE A 212 -12.25 10.43 2.36
CA ILE A 212 -11.01 10.12 1.66
C ILE A 212 -11.23 10.13 0.14
N LEU A 213 -10.15 10.30 -0.61
CA LEU A 213 -10.18 10.50 -2.05
C LEU A 213 -10.83 9.33 -2.84
N PRO A 214 -10.56 8.04 -2.55
CA PRO A 214 -11.22 6.93 -3.24
C PRO A 214 -12.74 6.98 -3.10
N LEU A 215 -13.27 7.32 -1.93
CA LEU A 215 -14.71 7.47 -1.70
C LEU A 215 -15.28 8.68 -2.45
N LYS A 216 -14.54 9.78 -2.48
CA LYS A 216 -14.92 10.96 -3.25
C LYS A 216 -15.01 10.66 -4.74
N ILE A 217 -13.98 10.02 -5.30
CA ILE A 217 -13.97 9.59 -6.71
C ILE A 217 -15.17 8.65 -6.97
N TYR A 218 -15.38 7.65 -6.11
CA TYR A 218 -16.47 6.71 -6.26
C TYR A 218 -17.85 7.39 -6.28
N SER A 219 -18.08 8.37 -5.39
CA SER A 219 -19.29 9.16 -5.36
C SER A 219 -19.47 10.01 -6.62
N MET A 220 -18.40 10.66 -7.08
CA MET A 220 -18.41 11.47 -8.31
C MET A 220 -18.73 10.62 -9.56
N VAL A 221 -18.12 9.44 -9.67
CA VAL A 221 -18.39 8.52 -10.80
C VAL A 221 -19.84 8.04 -10.81
N LYS A 222 -20.45 7.80 -9.65
CA LYS A 222 -21.87 7.43 -9.56
C LYS A 222 -22.84 8.53 -10.03
N VAL A 223 -22.48 9.78 -9.79
CA VAL A 223 -23.31 10.95 -10.21
C VAL A 223 -23.08 11.30 -11.69
N GLY A 224 -21.95 10.89 -12.25
CA GLY A 224 -21.57 11.13 -13.65
C GLY A 224 -20.07 11.41 -13.75
N ILE A 225 -19.44 10.93 -14.83
CA ILE A 225 -17.98 11.09 -15.02
C ILE A 225 -17.68 12.57 -15.33
N SER A 226 -17.12 13.25 -14.34
CA SER A 226 -16.53 14.59 -14.56
C SER A 226 -15.10 14.43 -15.11
N PRO A 227 -14.65 15.26 -16.06
CA PRO A 227 -13.26 15.26 -16.53
C PRO A 227 -12.25 15.54 -15.42
N GLU A 228 -12.64 16.18 -14.35
CA GLU A 228 -11.84 16.39 -13.14
C GLU A 228 -11.45 15.05 -12.50
N VAL A 229 -12.32 14.04 -12.57
CA VAL A 229 -12.00 12.67 -12.09
C VAL A 229 -10.83 12.07 -12.87
N ASN A 230 -10.79 12.28 -14.20
CA ASN A 230 -9.68 11.80 -15.02
C ASN A 230 -8.37 12.51 -14.68
N ALA A 231 -8.42 13.83 -14.47
CA ALA A 231 -7.26 14.61 -14.03
C ALA A 231 -6.75 14.15 -12.65
N LEU A 232 -7.67 13.93 -11.73
CA LEU A 232 -7.39 13.45 -10.38
C LEU A 232 -6.77 12.05 -10.40
N ALA A 233 -7.38 11.10 -11.13
CA ALA A 233 -6.86 9.74 -11.27
C ALA A 233 -5.46 9.73 -11.92
N THR A 234 -5.23 10.60 -12.91
CA THR A 234 -3.92 10.77 -13.53
C THR A 234 -2.88 11.28 -12.53
N LEU A 235 -3.23 12.26 -11.71
CA LEU A 235 -2.35 12.81 -10.68
C LEU A 235 -2.02 11.76 -9.62
N MET A 236 -3.01 10.98 -9.17
CA MET A 236 -2.80 9.88 -8.22
C MET A 236 -1.89 8.80 -8.78
N LEU A 237 -2.05 8.45 -10.05
CA LEU A 237 -1.18 7.51 -10.74
C LEU A 237 0.27 8.01 -10.77
N VAL A 238 0.48 9.29 -11.08
CA VAL A 238 1.81 9.92 -11.06
C VAL A 238 2.42 9.88 -9.65
N VAL A 239 1.65 10.23 -8.63
CA VAL A 239 2.11 10.19 -7.22
C VAL A 239 2.50 8.76 -6.84
N SER A 240 1.66 7.77 -7.16
CA SER A 240 1.96 6.36 -6.88
C SER A 240 3.23 5.88 -7.58
N LEU A 241 3.40 6.22 -8.86
CA LEU A 241 4.62 5.89 -9.62
C LEU A 241 5.87 6.52 -9.01
N VAL A 242 5.81 7.79 -8.65
CA VAL A 242 6.92 8.51 -8.00
C VAL A 242 7.29 7.83 -6.69
N MET A 243 6.31 7.47 -5.85
CA MET A 243 6.55 6.77 -4.59
C MET A 243 7.21 5.41 -4.80
N VAL A 244 6.75 4.64 -5.79
CA VAL A 244 7.34 3.33 -6.15
C VAL A 244 8.79 3.49 -6.64
N ILE A 245 9.05 4.46 -7.53
CA ILE A 245 10.40 4.72 -8.06
C ILE A 245 11.36 5.16 -6.94
N LEU A 246 10.94 6.10 -6.09
CA LEU A 246 11.74 6.58 -4.96
C LEU A 246 12.09 5.44 -4.01
N SER A 247 11.13 4.61 -3.69
CA SER A 247 11.34 3.47 -2.82
C SER A 247 12.30 2.43 -3.41
N GLN A 248 12.16 2.11 -4.70
CA GLN A 248 13.10 1.21 -5.37
C GLN A 248 14.52 1.79 -5.42
N ALA A 249 14.65 3.10 -5.61
CA ALA A 249 15.96 3.78 -5.59
C ALA A 249 16.62 3.64 -4.21
N ILE A 250 15.88 3.91 -3.14
CA ILE A 250 16.37 3.76 -1.74
C ILE A 250 16.75 2.31 -1.44
N ALA A 251 15.94 1.34 -1.87
CA ALA A 251 16.23 -0.07 -1.66
C ALA A 251 17.49 -0.54 -2.40
N ARG A 252 17.72 -0.08 -3.64
CA ARG A 252 18.92 -0.40 -4.45
C ARG A 252 20.19 0.18 -3.87
N GLU A 253 20.17 1.42 -3.40
CA GLU A 253 21.34 2.09 -2.82
C GLU A 253 21.84 1.37 -1.56
N LYS A 254 20.91 0.90 -0.69
CA LYS A 254 21.28 0.10 0.50
C LYS A 254 21.86 -1.27 0.15
N LEU A 255 21.35 -1.93 -0.89
CA LEU A 255 21.91 -3.21 -1.36
C LEU A 255 23.31 -3.04 -1.95
N SER A 256 23.55 -1.97 -2.69
CA SER A 256 24.88 -1.65 -3.26
C SER A 256 25.92 -1.42 -2.16
N ARG A 257 25.57 -0.66 -1.13
CA ARG A 257 26.49 -0.42 0.03
C ARG A 257 26.77 -1.70 0.82
N SER A 258 25.78 -2.58 1.01
CA SER A 258 25.97 -3.86 1.70
C SER A 258 26.92 -4.79 0.94
N ASN A 259 26.80 -4.85 -0.39
CA ASN A 259 27.69 -5.65 -1.24
C ASN A 259 29.12 -5.09 -1.34
N SER A 260 29.32 -3.80 -1.16
CA SER A 260 30.64 -3.17 -1.14
C SER A 260 31.39 -3.50 0.15
N ILE A 261 30.68 -3.56 1.28
CA ILE A 261 31.27 -3.91 2.60
C ILE A 261 31.61 -5.41 2.68
N ALA A 262 30.82 -6.26 2.01
CA ALA A 262 31.07 -7.72 1.98
C ALA A 262 32.24 -8.14 1.06
N LYS A 263 32.80 -7.22 0.30
CA LYS A 263 33.96 -7.44 -0.59
C LYS A 263 35.30 -6.91 -0.01
N LEU A 264 35.25 -6.26 1.14
CA LEU A 264 36.39 -5.86 1.95
C LEU A 264 36.64 -6.87 3.07
#